data_e7554f8fcb2c15c72766e8e6fee9fac8
#
_entry.id   e7554f8fcb2c15c72766e8e6fee9fac8
#
_cell.length_a   1.000
_cell.length_b   1.000
_cell.length_c   1.000
_cell.angle_alpha   90.00
_cell.angle_beta   90.00
_cell.angle_gamma   90.00
#
_symmetry.space_group_name_H-M   'P 1'
#
loop_
_entity.id
_entity.type
_entity.pdbx_description
1 polymer ?
#
loop_
_entity_poly.entity_id
_entity_poly.type
_entity_poly.pdbx_seq_one_letter_code
_entity_poly.pdbx_strand_id
1 'polypeptide(L)'
;MNKFYLMIAYEVTKASDGENPEMKKLIREVAKNNPEIMERCEVFTADRGYDDTEIITDLWDEHKVKAVIDIRNCWQDKDEIRMFENRQNIIGYDNFGTIYCYCPESGKRREMSFSGFEKDRESLKYTCPCKAYGVQCEGCKTCPYANKSVRIKMEEDPRRFTAIARSSHKWNREYDIRTSVERVNSRIDNAYGFEKHYIRGKKKMKLRVGLSLLIMLVMALGRIKEKQPERMRSLVARVS
;
A
#
# COMPACT_ATOMS: atom_id res chain seq x y z
N MET A 1 8.96 -12.52 0.71
CA MET A 1 7.52 -12.41 0.40
C MET A 1 6.78 -13.50 1.16
N ASN A 2 6.00 -13.16 2.18
CA ASN A 2 5.20 -14.17 2.86
C ASN A 2 4.03 -14.57 1.96
N LYS A 3 4.21 -15.60 1.14
CA LYS A 3 3.19 -16.14 0.22
C LYS A 3 2.04 -16.84 0.94
N PHE A 4 2.05 -16.87 2.28
CA PHE A 4 1.21 -17.79 3.03
C PHE A 4 0.01 -17.12 3.72
N TYR A 5 -0.06 -15.79 3.74
CA TYR A 5 -1.19 -15.00 4.27
C TYR A 5 -1.66 -15.53 5.65
N LEU A 6 -0.71 -15.70 6.57
CA LEU A 6 -0.99 -16.06 7.95
C LEU A 6 -1.29 -14.81 8.75
N MET A 7 -2.26 -14.89 9.65
CA MET A 7 -2.61 -13.81 10.55
C MET A 7 -1.52 -13.66 11.62
N ILE A 8 -0.97 -12.45 11.76
CA ILE A 8 0.07 -12.13 12.73
C ILE A 8 -0.53 -11.48 13.98
N ALA A 9 -1.49 -10.58 13.78
CA ALA A 9 -2.18 -9.88 14.85
C ALA A 9 -3.62 -9.58 14.43
N TYR A 10 -4.48 -9.35 15.40
CA TYR A 10 -5.87 -8.94 15.17
C TYR A 10 -6.40 -8.11 16.34
N GLU A 11 -7.33 -7.24 16.07
CA GLU A 11 -8.12 -6.55 17.07
C GLU A 11 -9.60 -6.59 16.69
N VAL A 12 -10.45 -6.59 17.69
CA VAL A 12 -11.91 -6.52 17.53
C VAL A 12 -12.38 -5.19 18.10
N THR A 13 -12.94 -4.35 17.26
CA THR A 13 -13.45 -3.02 17.62
C THR A 13 -14.98 -2.97 17.53
N LYS A 14 -15.59 -1.92 18.04
CA LYS A 14 -17.00 -1.64 17.76
C LYS A 14 -17.07 -1.06 16.34
N ALA A 15 -18.22 -1.26 15.68
CA ALA A 15 -18.46 -0.69 14.36
C ALA A 15 -18.41 0.85 14.32
N SER A 16 -18.59 1.49 15.49
CA SER A 16 -18.50 2.96 15.66
C SER A 16 -17.08 3.47 15.88
N ASP A 17 -16.13 2.58 16.16
CA ASP A 17 -14.75 2.98 16.45
C ASP A 17 -14.01 3.26 15.14
N GLY A 18 -13.16 4.29 15.12
CA GLY A 18 -12.34 4.61 13.95
C GLY A 18 -11.30 3.53 13.70
N GLU A 19 -11.13 3.13 12.43
CA GLU A 19 -10.18 2.06 12.04
C GLU A 19 -8.71 2.50 12.13
N ASN A 20 -8.41 3.77 11.78
CA ASN A 20 -7.03 4.26 11.72
C ASN A 20 -6.31 4.26 13.08
N PRO A 21 -6.90 4.73 14.19
CA PRO A 21 -6.26 4.67 15.51
C PRO A 21 -5.95 3.24 15.95
N GLU A 22 -6.83 2.30 15.65
CA GLU A 22 -6.63 0.88 16.00
C GLU A 22 -5.54 0.24 15.12
N MET A 23 -5.45 0.61 13.84
CA MET A 23 -4.36 0.16 12.96
C MET A 23 -2.98 0.59 13.49
N LYS A 24 -2.83 1.85 13.92
CA LYS A 24 -1.60 2.35 14.52
C LYS A 24 -1.19 1.55 15.76
N LYS A 25 -2.16 1.25 16.63
CA LYS A 25 -1.92 0.39 17.81
C LYS A 25 -1.46 -1.01 17.41
N LEU A 26 -2.12 -1.59 16.41
CA LEU A 26 -1.83 -2.93 15.94
C LEU A 26 -0.43 -3.03 15.33
N ILE A 27 0.00 -2.04 14.54
CA ILE A 27 1.36 -1.95 13.98
C ILE A 27 2.39 -1.89 15.13
N ARG A 28 2.18 -1.02 16.13
CA ARG A 28 3.08 -0.90 17.29
C ARG A 28 3.13 -2.20 18.11
N GLU A 29 2.01 -2.87 18.26
CA GLU A 29 1.94 -4.16 18.96
C GLU A 29 2.69 -5.26 18.21
N VAL A 30 2.58 -5.32 16.88
CA VAL A 30 3.36 -6.23 16.04
C VAL A 30 4.85 -5.91 16.15
N ALA A 31 5.24 -4.64 16.03
CA ALA A 31 6.63 -4.23 16.15
C ALA A 31 7.24 -4.58 17.51
N LYS A 32 6.48 -4.45 18.61
CA LYS A 32 6.91 -4.78 19.97
C LYS A 32 7.02 -6.29 20.20
N ASN A 33 6.03 -7.06 19.75
CA ASN A 33 5.91 -8.48 20.07
C ASN A 33 6.63 -9.39 19.08
N ASN A 34 6.83 -8.92 17.84
CA ASN A 34 7.42 -9.68 16.73
C ASN A 34 8.36 -8.78 15.92
N PRO A 35 9.43 -8.23 16.52
CA PRO A 35 10.34 -7.29 15.87
C PRO A 35 10.96 -7.86 14.58
N GLU A 36 11.26 -9.17 14.56
CA GLU A 36 11.80 -9.87 13.42
C GLU A 36 10.85 -9.89 12.20
N ILE A 37 9.55 -9.74 12.43
CA ILE A 37 8.56 -9.61 11.34
C ILE A 37 8.65 -8.21 10.75
N MET A 38 8.73 -7.18 11.59
CA MET A 38 8.85 -5.80 11.13
C MET A 38 10.17 -5.55 10.41
N GLU A 39 11.28 -6.08 10.89
CA GLU A 39 12.59 -5.99 10.24
C GLU A 39 12.61 -6.60 8.82
N ARG A 40 11.82 -7.65 8.59
CA ARG A 40 11.68 -8.31 7.28
C ARG A 40 10.57 -7.73 6.42
N CYS A 41 9.74 -6.88 6.99
CA CYS A 41 8.60 -6.29 6.29
C CYS A 41 9.10 -5.23 5.30
N GLU A 42 8.95 -5.47 4.02
CA GLU A 42 9.31 -4.48 2.99
C GLU A 42 8.13 -3.61 2.59
N VAL A 43 6.92 -4.17 2.61
CA VAL A 43 5.71 -3.53 2.09
C VAL A 43 4.55 -3.78 3.03
N PHE A 44 3.83 -2.72 3.35
CA PHE A 44 2.55 -2.76 4.04
C PHE A 44 1.44 -2.38 3.06
N THR A 45 0.45 -3.25 2.90
CA THR A 45 -0.67 -3.04 1.99
C THR A 45 -1.96 -2.98 2.78
N ALA A 46 -2.77 -1.94 2.57
CA ALA A 46 -4.06 -1.78 3.23
C ALA A 46 -5.13 -1.19 2.29
N ASP A 47 -6.38 -1.25 2.73
CA ASP A 47 -7.50 -0.66 2.01
C ASP A 47 -7.49 0.88 2.13
N ARG A 48 -8.23 1.54 1.25
CA ARG A 48 -8.47 3.00 1.23
C ARG A 48 -8.96 3.55 2.57
N GLY A 49 -9.62 2.74 3.39
CA GLY A 49 -10.01 3.07 4.74
C GLY A 49 -8.83 3.55 5.60
N TYR A 50 -7.63 3.06 5.31
CA TYR A 50 -6.39 3.37 6.02
C TYR A 50 -5.54 4.46 5.36
N ASP A 51 -6.09 5.19 4.39
CA ASP A 51 -5.43 6.35 3.76
C ASP A 51 -5.31 7.50 4.78
N ASP A 52 -4.22 7.48 5.49
CA ASP A 52 -3.87 8.41 6.56
C ASP A 52 -2.38 8.75 6.47
N THR A 53 -2.07 10.05 6.40
CA THR A 53 -0.70 10.53 6.24
C THR A 53 0.21 10.06 7.37
N GLU A 54 -0.29 10.05 8.61
CA GLU A 54 0.47 9.67 9.79
C GLU A 54 0.81 8.16 9.75
N ILE A 55 -0.12 7.30 9.31
CA ILE A 55 0.18 5.87 9.10
C ILE A 55 1.27 5.69 8.05
N ILE A 56 1.19 6.42 6.95
CA ILE A 56 2.14 6.31 5.83
C ILE A 56 3.53 6.78 6.26
N THR A 57 3.61 7.90 6.99
CA THR A 57 4.88 8.44 7.48
C THR A 57 5.50 7.59 8.58
N ASP A 58 4.72 7.15 9.57
CA ASP A 58 5.21 6.28 10.65
C ASP A 58 5.79 4.96 10.10
N LEU A 59 5.12 4.33 9.13
CA LEU A 59 5.62 3.11 8.48
C LEU A 59 7.00 3.33 7.82
N TRP A 60 7.20 4.48 7.18
CA TRP A 60 8.46 4.77 6.53
C TRP A 60 9.53 5.25 7.50
N ASP A 61 9.20 6.18 8.39
CA ASP A 61 10.17 6.83 9.25
C ASP A 61 10.69 5.91 10.35
N GLU A 62 9.78 5.17 11.02
CA GLU A 62 10.13 4.29 12.12
C GLU A 62 10.59 2.91 11.65
N HIS A 63 10.00 2.38 10.57
CA HIS A 63 10.21 0.98 10.19
C HIS A 63 10.82 0.79 8.79
N LYS A 64 10.96 1.87 8.00
CA LYS A 64 11.38 1.83 6.59
C LYS A 64 10.53 0.90 5.72
N VAL A 65 9.28 0.68 6.12
CA VAL A 65 8.29 -0.12 5.42
C VAL A 65 7.54 0.75 4.40
N LYS A 66 7.43 0.25 3.17
CA LYS A 66 6.80 0.98 2.06
C LYS A 66 5.28 0.81 2.14
N ALA A 67 4.56 1.89 2.33
CA ALA A 67 3.09 1.87 2.32
C ALA A 67 2.54 1.75 0.89
N VAL A 68 1.61 0.81 0.70
CA VAL A 68 0.81 0.62 -0.52
C VAL A 68 -0.67 0.72 -0.14
N ILE A 69 -1.14 1.94 -0.04
CA ILE A 69 -2.50 2.30 0.38
C ILE A 69 -3.07 3.22 -0.70
N ASP A 70 -4.27 2.90 -1.20
CA ASP A 70 -4.93 3.73 -2.20
C ASP A 70 -5.59 4.96 -1.56
N ILE A 71 -5.74 6.04 -2.33
CA ILE A 71 -6.30 7.30 -1.86
C ILE A 71 -7.83 7.18 -1.74
N ARG A 72 -8.40 7.73 -0.66
CA ARG A 72 -9.84 7.77 -0.46
C ARG A 72 -10.55 8.57 -1.55
N ASN A 73 -11.71 8.11 -1.97
CA ASN A 73 -12.51 8.74 -3.04
C ASN A 73 -12.89 10.20 -2.72
N CYS A 74 -13.09 10.56 -1.45
CA CYS A 74 -13.43 11.92 -1.05
C CYS A 74 -12.30 12.94 -1.29
N TRP A 75 -11.08 12.47 -1.57
CA TRP A 75 -9.91 13.29 -1.90
C TRP A 75 -9.52 13.21 -3.36
N GLN A 76 -10.31 12.52 -4.17
CA GLN A 76 -10.08 12.36 -5.60
C GLN A 76 -10.87 13.42 -6.38
N ASP A 77 -10.35 14.64 -6.42
CA ASP A 77 -10.76 15.55 -7.48
C ASP A 77 -9.96 15.16 -8.72
N LYS A 78 -10.64 14.54 -9.69
CA LYS A 78 -9.99 13.90 -10.84
C LYS A 78 -9.28 14.88 -11.77
N ASP A 79 -9.67 16.14 -11.73
CA ASP A 79 -9.19 17.17 -12.65
C ASP A 79 -8.18 18.12 -11.98
N GLU A 80 -7.98 18.02 -10.66
CA GLU A 80 -7.05 18.88 -9.93
C GLU A 80 -5.59 18.48 -10.21
N ILE A 81 -4.87 19.38 -10.85
CA ILE A 81 -3.41 19.29 -10.99
C ILE A 81 -2.77 20.33 -10.09
N ARG A 82 -1.91 19.89 -9.20
CA ARG A 82 -1.11 20.73 -8.32
C ARG A 82 0.24 20.98 -8.95
N MET A 83 0.56 22.26 -9.15
CA MET A 83 1.84 22.64 -9.72
C MET A 83 2.89 22.77 -8.62
N PHE A 84 4.12 22.34 -8.91
CA PHE A 84 5.25 22.61 -8.03
C PHE A 84 5.73 24.04 -8.23
N GLU A 85 5.57 24.89 -7.22
CA GLU A 85 5.93 26.32 -7.26
C GLU A 85 7.41 26.53 -7.61
N ASN A 86 8.28 25.71 -7.06
CA ASN A 86 9.73 25.77 -7.28
C ASN A 86 10.17 25.24 -8.66
N ARG A 87 9.24 24.84 -9.55
CA ARG A 87 9.52 24.24 -10.86
C ARG A 87 8.91 25.02 -12.03
N GLN A 88 8.83 26.32 -11.88
CA GLN A 88 8.41 27.26 -12.95
C GLN A 88 7.05 26.90 -13.57
N ASN A 89 6.15 26.27 -12.82
CA ASN A 89 4.84 25.81 -13.29
C ASN A 89 4.90 24.89 -14.54
N ILE A 90 6.03 24.20 -14.74
CA ILE A 90 6.19 23.24 -15.85
C ILE A 90 5.88 21.83 -15.39
N ILE A 91 6.03 21.53 -14.09
CA ILE A 91 5.81 20.20 -13.53
C ILE A 91 4.70 20.28 -12.49
N GLY A 92 3.76 19.36 -12.58
CA GLY A 92 2.67 19.20 -11.64
C GLY A 92 2.32 17.76 -11.39
N TYR A 93 1.41 17.49 -10.45
CA TYR A 93 0.94 16.16 -10.11
C TYR A 93 -0.56 16.14 -9.86
N ASP A 94 -1.17 14.99 -10.10
CA ASP A 94 -2.57 14.75 -9.80
C ASP A 94 -2.77 14.19 -8.37
N ASN A 95 -4.01 13.91 -8.04
CA ASN A 95 -4.38 13.34 -6.75
C ASN A 95 -3.82 11.96 -6.49
N PHE A 96 -3.35 11.25 -7.50
CA PHE A 96 -2.71 9.93 -7.37
C PHE A 96 -1.18 10.00 -7.28
N GLY A 97 -0.60 11.21 -7.39
CA GLY A 97 0.84 11.42 -7.42
C GLY A 97 1.46 11.10 -8.78
N THR A 98 0.67 11.04 -9.85
CA THR A 98 1.18 10.95 -11.22
C THR A 98 1.80 12.27 -11.61
N ILE A 99 3.04 12.25 -12.09
CA ILE A 99 3.77 13.46 -12.45
C ILE A 99 3.56 13.80 -13.92
N TYR A 100 3.21 15.05 -14.16
CA TYR A 100 3.03 15.60 -15.49
C TYR A 100 4.02 16.73 -15.77
N CYS A 101 4.44 16.83 -17.02
CA CYS A 101 5.12 18.04 -17.52
C CYS A 101 4.25 18.74 -18.56
N TYR A 102 4.39 20.06 -18.62
CA TYR A 102 3.72 20.93 -19.58
C TYR A 102 4.74 21.51 -20.54
N CYS A 103 4.44 21.42 -21.83
CA CYS A 103 5.28 22.04 -22.85
C CYS A 103 5.24 23.57 -22.70
N PRO A 104 6.38 24.26 -22.56
CA PRO A 104 6.37 25.72 -22.38
C PRO A 104 5.82 26.50 -23.58
N GLU A 105 5.86 25.92 -24.78
CA GLU A 105 5.37 26.59 -25.99
C GLU A 105 3.91 26.25 -26.31
N SER A 106 3.55 24.97 -26.30
CA SER A 106 2.19 24.53 -26.68
C SER A 106 1.25 24.30 -25.50
N GLY A 107 1.75 24.37 -24.25
CA GLY A 107 0.94 24.04 -23.06
C GLY A 107 0.53 22.58 -22.95
N LYS A 108 0.90 21.72 -23.89
CA LYS A 108 0.48 20.32 -23.94
C LYS A 108 1.00 19.54 -22.76
N ARG A 109 0.09 18.93 -21.99
CA ARG A 109 0.37 18.06 -20.85
C ARG A 109 0.83 16.68 -21.31
N ARG A 110 1.86 16.15 -20.65
CA ARG A 110 2.34 14.78 -20.83
C ARG A 110 2.72 14.16 -19.49
N GLU A 111 2.44 12.89 -19.32
CA GLU A 111 2.88 12.13 -18.16
C GLU A 111 4.38 11.87 -18.22
N MET A 112 5.08 12.06 -17.09
CA MET A 112 6.50 11.74 -16.96
C MET A 112 6.70 10.26 -16.60
N SER A 113 7.71 9.63 -17.18
CA SER A 113 8.02 8.23 -16.90
C SER A 113 8.62 8.05 -15.51
N PHE A 114 7.99 7.23 -14.66
CA PHE A 114 8.59 6.81 -13.40
C PHE A 114 9.83 5.96 -13.64
N SER A 115 10.97 6.35 -13.07
CA SER A 115 12.27 5.73 -13.30
C SER A 115 12.85 5.06 -12.05
N GLY A 116 12.16 5.10 -10.91
CA GLY A 116 12.56 4.42 -9.70
C GLY A 116 12.55 5.30 -8.45
N PHE A 117 12.81 4.67 -7.31
CA PHE A 117 12.94 5.29 -6.01
C PHE A 117 14.40 5.29 -5.55
N GLU A 118 14.92 6.44 -5.18
CA GLU A 118 16.27 6.64 -4.65
C GLU A 118 16.19 6.68 -3.11
N LYS A 119 16.56 5.59 -2.44
CA LYS A 119 16.42 5.43 -0.98
C LYS A 119 17.23 6.46 -0.19
N ASP A 120 18.45 6.73 -0.61
CA ASP A 120 19.38 7.66 0.09
C ASP A 120 18.90 9.11 0.06
N ARG A 121 18.04 9.44 -0.90
CA ARG A 121 17.48 10.79 -1.09
C ARG A 121 16.00 10.87 -0.75
N GLU A 122 15.39 9.76 -0.39
CA GLU A 122 13.95 9.61 -0.16
C GLU A 122 13.12 10.26 -1.27
N SER A 123 13.51 10.02 -2.52
CA SER A 123 12.94 10.69 -3.68
C SER A 123 12.55 9.73 -4.80
N LEU A 124 11.48 10.06 -5.47
CA LEU A 124 10.99 9.42 -6.68
C LEU A 124 11.62 10.09 -7.89
N LYS A 125 12.17 9.31 -8.80
CA LYS A 125 12.77 9.81 -10.04
C LYS A 125 11.83 9.65 -11.20
N TYR A 126 11.59 10.73 -11.91
CA TYR A 126 10.78 10.78 -13.12
C TYR A 126 11.58 11.31 -14.29
N THR A 127 11.41 10.72 -15.46
CA THR A 127 12.14 11.09 -16.67
C THR A 127 11.22 11.77 -17.68
N CYS A 128 11.73 12.82 -18.31
CA CYS A 128 11.03 13.52 -19.39
C CYS A 128 10.55 12.55 -20.48
N PRO A 129 9.30 12.66 -20.96
CA PRO A 129 8.76 11.77 -22.00
C PRO A 129 9.58 11.77 -23.30
N CYS A 130 10.21 12.89 -23.66
CA CYS A 130 11.08 12.95 -24.83
C CYS A 130 12.26 12.00 -24.69
N LYS A 131 12.86 11.93 -23.49
CA LYS A 131 13.97 11.02 -23.20
C LYS A 131 13.50 9.58 -23.01
N ALA A 132 12.36 9.37 -22.34
CA ALA A 132 11.91 8.03 -21.99
C ALA A 132 11.28 7.29 -23.17
N TYR A 133 10.55 8.00 -24.02
CA TYR A 133 9.70 7.41 -25.08
C TYR A 133 9.99 7.96 -26.47
N GLY A 134 10.99 8.86 -26.63
CA GLY A 134 11.28 9.50 -27.91
C GLY A 134 10.20 10.45 -28.43
N VAL A 135 9.29 10.90 -27.55
CA VAL A 135 8.19 11.79 -27.94
C VAL A 135 8.73 13.16 -28.33
N GLN A 136 8.32 13.69 -29.47
CA GLN A 136 8.68 15.04 -29.88
C GLN A 136 7.92 16.09 -29.05
N CYS A 137 8.64 17.09 -28.55
CA CYS A 137 8.07 18.23 -27.81
C CYS A 137 8.53 19.53 -28.46
N GLU A 138 7.59 20.38 -28.85
CA GLU A 138 7.86 21.66 -29.52
C GLU A 138 8.75 22.56 -28.69
N GLY A 139 8.45 22.69 -27.39
CA GLY A 139 9.25 23.45 -26.44
C GLY A 139 10.51 22.78 -25.91
N CYS A 140 11.04 21.74 -26.59
CA CYS A 140 12.20 21.02 -26.08
C CYS A 140 13.46 21.90 -25.99
N LYS A 141 13.57 22.93 -26.83
CA LYS A 141 14.71 23.88 -26.82
C LYS A 141 14.65 24.86 -25.66
N THR A 142 13.46 25.26 -25.26
CA THR A 142 13.21 26.27 -24.21
C THR A 142 12.93 25.65 -22.83
N CYS A 143 12.60 24.34 -22.76
CA CYS A 143 12.25 23.67 -21.54
C CYS A 143 13.49 23.36 -20.68
N PRO A 144 13.56 23.84 -19.42
CA PRO A 144 14.68 23.56 -18.51
C PRO A 144 14.82 22.10 -18.12
N TYR A 145 13.77 21.31 -18.30
CA TYR A 145 13.70 19.87 -17.98
C TYR A 145 13.78 18.96 -19.21
N ALA A 146 14.02 19.54 -20.38
CA ALA A 146 14.14 18.77 -21.62
C ALA A 146 15.24 17.68 -21.52
N ASN A 147 14.89 16.46 -21.88
CA ASN A 147 15.78 15.30 -21.82
C ASN A 147 16.43 15.01 -20.44
N LYS A 148 15.86 15.58 -19.37
CA LYS A 148 16.36 15.40 -18.00
C LYS A 148 15.42 14.51 -17.17
N SER A 149 15.93 14.09 -16.02
CA SER A 149 15.13 13.47 -14.97
C SER A 149 14.91 14.47 -13.82
N VAL A 150 13.73 14.41 -13.24
CA VAL A 150 13.32 15.20 -12.09
C VAL A 150 13.18 14.30 -10.88
N ARG A 151 13.53 14.78 -9.72
CA ARG A 151 13.36 14.10 -8.44
C ARG A 151 12.29 14.80 -7.62
N ILE A 152 11.35 14.04 -7.11
CA ILE A 152 10.30 14.49 -6.22
C ILE A 152 10.56 13.85 -4.87
N LYS A 153 10.77 14.66 -3.84
CA LYS A 153 10.97 14.16 -2.49
C LYS A 153 9.65 13.67 -1.90
N MET A 154 9.69 12.64 -1.06
CA MET A 154 8.50 12.15 -0.37
C MET A 154 7.90 13.22 0.55
N GLU A 155 8.74 14.06 1.16
CA GLU A 155 8.31 15.16 2.05
C GLU A 155 7.46 16.24 1.35
N GLU A 156 7.51 16.36 0.01
CA GLU A 156 6.71 17.35 -0.74
C GLU A 156 5.20 17.05 -0.65
N ASP A 157 4.82 15.77 -0.62
CA ASP A 157 3.46 15.32 -0.30
C ASP A 157 3.51 13.85 0.14
N PRO A 158 3.73 13.57 1.44
CA PRO A 158 3.94 12.21 1.95
C PRO A 158 2.80 11.24 1.66
N ARG A 159 1.57 11.76 1.50
CA ARG A 159 0.40 10.97 1.17
C ARG A 159 0.42 10.48 -0.28
N ARG A 160 0.94 11.29 -1.20
CA ARG A 160 0.95 10.98 -2.64
C ARG A 160 2.27 10.40 -3.10
N PHE A 161 3.38 10.84 -2.52
CA PHE A 161 4.72 10.39 -2.88
C PHE A 161 5.22 9.37 -1.86
N THR A 162 4.90 8.11 -2.09
CA THR A 162 5.36 6.97 -1.30
C THR A 162 6.51 6.26 -2.03
N ALA A 163 7.30 5.47 -1.32
CA ALA A 163 8.47 4.77 -1.87
C ALA A 163 8.17 3.82 -3.05
N ILE A 164 6.88 3.52 -3.30
CA ILE A 164 6.40 2.84 -4.50
C ILE A 164 5.38 3.75 -5.18
N ALA A 165 5.74 4.32 -6.32
CA ALA A 165 4.85 5.18 -7.07
C ALA A 165 3.57 4.46 -7.51
N ARG A 166 2.39 5.08 -7.30
CA ARG A 166 1.08 4.49 -7.66
C ARG A 166 0.94 4.23 -9.16
N SER A 167 1.55 5.04 -10.00
CA SER A 167 1.58 4.83 -11.46
C SER A 167 2.45 3.63 -11.91
N SER A 168 3.15 2.97 -10.98
CA SER A 168 4.05 1.86 -11.33
C SER A 168 3.33 0.50 -11.32
N HIS A 169 3.72 -0.39 -12.24
CA HIS A 169 3.28 -1.80 -12.23
C HIS A 169 3.58 -2.51 -10.90
N LYS A 170 4.66 -2.11 -10.22
CA LYS A 170 5.00 -2.64 -8.92
C LYS A 170 3.91 -2.32 -7.90
N TRP A 171 3.41 -1.10 -7.90
CA TRP A 171 2.35 -0.69 -6.98
C TRP A 171 1.07 -1.52 -7.17
N ASN A 172 0.61 -1.67 -8.40
CA ASN A 172 -0.58 -2.48 -8.71
C ASN A 172 -0.43 -3.91 -8.21
N ARG A 173 0.72 -4.54 -8.50
CA ARG A 173 1.00 -5.90 -8.06
C ARG A 173 1.00 -6.04 -6.53
N GLU A 174 1.59 -5.10 -5.81
CA GLU A 174 1.60 -5.13 -4.34
C GLU A 174 0.20 -4.83 -3.78
N TYR A 175 -0.56 -3.93 -4.40
CA TYR A 175 -1.92 -3.59 -3.97
C TYR A 175 -2.89 -4.76 -4.15
N ASP A 176 -2.76 -5.55 -5.19
CA ASP A 176 -3.58 -6.75 -5.43
C ASP A 176 -3.44 -7.79 -4.31
N ILE A 177 -2.32 -7.78 -3.58
CA ILE A 177 -2.10 -8.67 -2.43
C ILE A 177 -3.11 -8.39 -1.30
N ARG A 178 -3.67 -7.18 -1.24
CA ARG A 178 -4.72 -6.78 -0.28
C ARG A 178 -5.89 -7.77 -0.24
N THR A 179 -6.27 -8.34 -1.38
CA THR A 179 -7.35 -9.33 -1.47
C THR A 179 -7.12 -10.58 -0.60
N SER A 180 -5.89 -10.77 -0.11
CA SER A 180 -5.60 -11.88 0.81
C SER A 180 -6.31 -11.74 2.15
N VAL A 181 -6.53 -10.52 2.65
CA VAL A 181 -7.28 -10.26 3.88
C VAL A 181 -8.75 -10.61 3.69
N GLU A 182 -9.31 -10.28 2.53
CA GLU A 182 -10.70 -10.62 2.18
C GLU A 182 -10.91 -12.15 2.19
N ARG A 183 -9.92 -12.92 1.75
CA ARG A 183 -9.96 -14.40 1.82
C ARG A 183 -9.92 -14.91 3.25
N VAL A 184 -9.19 -14.26 4.16
CA VAL A 184 -9.20 -14.62 5.59
C VAL A 184 -10.56 -14.30 6.20
N ASN A 185 -11.10 -13.11 5.93
CA ASN A 185 -12.42 -12.71 6.39
C ASN A 185 -13.50 -13.67 5.90
N SER A 186 -13.49 -14.00 4.61
CA SER A 186 -14.42 -14.98 4.04
C SER A 186 -14.34 -16.38 4.72
N ARG A 187 -13.16 -16.80 5.16
CA ARG A 187 -13.04 -18.05 5.95
C ARG A 187 -13.63 -17.91 7.33
N ILE A 188 -13.41 -16.79 7.99
CA ILE A 188 -13.99 -16.49 9.31
C ILE A 188 -15.52 -16.51 9.19
N ASP A 189 -16.07 -15.87 8.18
CA ASP A 189 -17.51 -15.77 7.96
C ASP A 189 -18.14 -17.12 7.59
N ASN A 190 -17.60 -17.78 6.59
CA ASN A 190 -18.20 -18.99 6.02
C ASN A 190 -17.81 -20.27 6.77
N ALA A 191 -16.50 -20.50 7.00
CA ALA A 191 -16.03 -21.76 7.58
C ALA A 191 -16.21 -21.80 9.12
N TYR A 192 -16.12 -20.64 9.79
CA TYR A 192 -16.30 -20.54 11.24
C TYR A 192 -17.64 -19.94 11.66
N GLY A 193 -18.53 -19.68 10.70
CA GLY A 193 -19.92 -19.30 10.94
C GLY A 193 -20.10 -17.91 11.56
N PHE A 194 -19.21 -16.96 11.27
CA PHE A 194 -19.35 -15.60 11.80
C PHE A 194 -20.46 -14.79 11.13
N GLU A 195 -20.82 -15.10 9.88
CA GLU A 195 -21.92 -14.44 9.17
C GLU A 195 -23.28 -14.62 9.90
N LYS A 196 -23.45 -15.75 10.62
CA LYS A 196 -24.71 -16.12 11.31
C LYS A 196 -24.51 -16.29 12.81
N HIS A 197 -23.77 -15.39 13.46
CA HIS A 197 -23.50 -15.54 14.89
C HIS A 197 -24.47 -14.72 15.77
N TYR A 198 -24.67 -15.21 17.00
CA TYR A 198 -25.43 -14.55 18.05
C TYR A 198 -24.53 -14.07 19.20
N ILE A 199 -23.23 -13.88 18.96
CA ILE A 199 -22.28 -13.50 19.99
C ILE A 199 -22.48 -12.02 20.33
N ARG A 200 -22.70 -11.74 21.61
CA ARG A 200 -22.78 -10.38 22.14
C ARG A 200 -21.58 -10.06 23.03
N GLY A 201 -21.01 -8.88 22.83
CA GLY A 201 -19.93 -8.32 23.63
C GLY A 201 -18.52 -8.57 23.09
N LYS A 202 -17.69 -7.50 23.12
CA LYS A 202 -16.33 -7.45 22.56
C LYS A 202 -15.44 -8.60 23.05
N LYS A 203 -15.46 -8.92 24.36
CA LYS A 203 -14.61 -9.99 24.92
C LYS A 203 -14.91 -11.36 24.32
N LYS A 204 -16.19 -11.72 24.22
CA LYS A 204 -16.60 -13.02 23.64
C LYS A 204 -16.27 -13.09 22.16
N MET A 205 -16.49 -11.98 21.43
CA MET A 205 -16.14 -11.88 20.01
C MET A 205 -14.63 -12.02 19.81
N LYS A 206 -13.82 -11.27 20.58
CA LYS A 206 -12.34 -11.36 20.50
C LYS A 206 -11.84 -12.79 20.77
N LEU A 207 -12.40 -13.47 21.78
CA LEU A 207 -12.04 -14.86 22.07
C LEU A 207 -12.38 -15.78 20.89
N ARG A 208 -13.59 -15.68 20.33
CA ARG A 208 -13.99 -16.55 19.22
C ARG A 208 -13.19 -16.31 17.96
N VAL A 209 -12.94 -15.06 17.58
CA VAL A 209 -12.05 -14.72 16.45
C VAL A 209 -10.66 -15.29 16.70
N GLY A 210 -10.10 -15.07 17.90
CA GLY A 210 -8.79 -15.59 18.27
C GLY A 210 -8.67 -17.10 18.16
N LEU A 211 -9.68 -17.85 18.61
CA LEU A 211 -9.72 -19.31 18.47
C LEU A 211 -9.76 -19.73 16.99
N SER A 212 -10.56 -19.07 16.16
CA SER A 212 -10.62 -19.36 14.72
C SER A 212 -9.26 -19.13 14.05
N LEU A 213 -8.60 -18.02 14.37
CA LEU A 213 -7.27 -17.70 13.85
C LEU A 213 -6.20 -18.69 14.36
N LEU A 214 -6.29 -19.11 15.63
CA LEU A 214 -5.41 -20.12 16.20
C LEU A 214 -5.54 -21.46 15.46
N ILE A 215 -6.76 -21.92 15.18
CA ILE A 215 -7.00 -23.12 14.40
C ILE A 215 -6.36 -22.99 13.00
N MET A 216 -6.53 -21.84 12.34
CA MET A 216 -5.90 -21.60 11.02
C MET A 216 -4.37 -21.69 11.09
N LEU A 217 -3.75 -21.16 12.14
CA LEU A 217 -2.30 -21.22 12.34
C LEU A 217 -1.83 -22.65 12.63
N VAL A 218 -2.54 -23.40 13.48
CA VAL A 218 -2.23 -24.81 13.78
C VAL A 218 -2.34 -25.66 12.52
N MET A 219 -3.36 -25.45 11.70
CA MET A 219 -3.51 -26.15 10.42
C MET A 219 -2.34 -25.81 9.47
N ALA A 220 -1.96 -24.52 9.38
CA ALA A 220 -0.82 -24.12 8.57
C ALA A 220 0.48 -24.79 9.03
N LEU A 221 0.71 -24.85 10.36
CA LEU A 221 1.87 -25.53 10.93
C LEU A 221 1.86 -27.03 10.63
N GLY A 222 0.70 -27.69 10.71
CA GLY A 222 0.52 -29.10 10.32
C GLY A 222 0.94 -29.31 8.86
N ARG A 223 0.49 -28.45 7.95
CA ARG A 223 0.86 -28.52 6.52
C ARG A 223 2.36 -28.34 6.27
N ILE A 224 2.99 -27.45 7.02
CA ILE A 224 4.46 -27.28 6.95
C ILE A 224 5.16 -28.58 7.38
N LYS A 225 4.72 -29.20 8.49
CA LYS A 225 5.29 -30.47 8.99
C LYS A 225 5.08 -31.61 8.00
N GLU A 226 3.95 -31.64 7.32
CA GLU A 226 3.64 -32.59 6.25
C GLU A 226 4.38 -32.30 4.93
N LYS A 227 5.25 -31.28 4.88
CA LYS A 227 5.97 -30.83 3.67
C LYS A 227 5.04 -30.38 2.54
N GLN A 228 3.85 -29.85 2.88
CA GLN A 228 2.85 -29.31 1.95
C GLN A 228 2.60 -27.82 2.18
N PRO A 229 3.63 -26.94 2.10
CA PRO A 229 3.49 -25.50 2.39
C PRO A 229 2.54 -24.79 1.43
N GLU A 230 2.33 -25.29 0.23
CA GLU A 230 1.38 -24.75 -0.75
C GLU A 230 -0.07 -24.89 -0.29
N ARG A 231 -0.36 -25.84 0.63
CA ARG A 231 -1.69 -26.10 1.19
C ARG A 231 -1.98 -25.36 2.49
N MET A 232 -1.07 -24.56 3.01
CA MET A 232 -1.25 -23.84 4.29
C MET A 232 -2.51 -22.97 4.33
N ARG A 233 -3.04 -22.60 3.15
CA ARG A 233 -4.26 -21.79 3.02
C ARG A 233 -5.54 -22.62 2.96
N SER A 234 -5.44 -23.92 2.76
CA SER A 234 -6.62 -24.77 2.59
C SER A 234 -7.11 -25.27 3.93
N LEU A 235 -8.37 -24.98 4.26
CA LEU A 235 -9.07 -25.55 5.40
C LEU A 235 -9.58 -26.98 5.11
N VAL A 236 -9.63 -27.38 3.84
CA VAL A 236 -10.13 -28.67 3.39
C VAL A 236 -8.95 -29.59 3.08
N ALA A 237 -8.88 -30.71 3.78
CA ALA A 237 -8.07 -31.83 3.33
C ALA A 237 -8.73 -32.39 2.05
N ARG A 238 -8.03 -32.32 0.90
CA ARG A 238 -8.44 -33.18 -0.21
C ARG A 238 -8.19 -34.61 0.23
N VAL A 239 -9.26 -35.37 0.40
CA VAL A 239 -9.18 -36.84 0.47
C VAL A 239 -8.67 -37.25 -0.91
N SER A 240 -7.48 -37.82 -0.93
CA SER A 240 -6.90 -38.46 -2.11
C SER A 240 -7.67 -39.67 -2.48
#